data_3172157de1522d1bd0b1cc0e081799f4
#
_entry.id   3172157de1522d1bd0b1cc0e081799f4
#
_cell.length_a   1.000
_cell.length_b   1.000
_cell.length_c   1.000
_cell.angle_alpha   90.00
_cell.angle_beta   90.00
_cell.angle_gamma   90.00
#
_symmetry.space_group_name_H-M   'P 1'
#
loop_
_entity.id
_entity.type
_entity.pdbx_description
1 polymer ?
#
loop_
_entity_poly.entity_id
_entity_poly.type
_entity_poly.pdbx_seq_one_letter_code
_entity_poly.pdbx_strand_id
1 'polypeptide(L)'
;FGTFDGKLLALPTGMSCLATVANTAAAEACGVDLTKQITWDSMLEEGKALHAQNPDYYFMNVDTKILCEYVLRPYLRQITGESFIIDSEKKISFTKEQLVEVLQYIKDCYDGGVFEAAEDSATFKGQIHTNPKWIDGKFVFAYGPSSSISLLTDAIPEMKCSVVQMPMAEDRVSDGYFADTPQYMTVNKNSEHVEEAVKFMNYFYNDAQAQETLKDVRSVPPTKTARALCAEKGLLNATVV
;
A
#
# COMPACT_ATOMS: atom_id res chain seq x y z
N PHE A 1 16.43 3.31 7.32
CA PHE A 1 16.44 2.09 6.52
C PHE A 1 17.88 1.71 6.15
N GLY A 2 18.18 0.40 6.09
CA GLY A 2 19.47 -0.12 5.63
C GLY A 2 20.65 0.03 6.59
N THR A 3 20.45 0.59 7.76
CA THR A 3 21.48 0.73 8.82
C THR A 3 21.26 -0.33 9.89
N PHE A 4 22.32 -1.06 10.21
CA PHE A 4 22.34 -2.06 11.28
C PHE A 4 23.58 -1.84 12.14
N ASP A 5 23.44 -1.78 13.47
CA ASP A 5 24.51 -1.47 14.44
C ASP A 5 25.35 -0.24 14.04
N GLY A 6 24.68 0.83 13.58
CA GLY A 6 25.33 2.07 13.15
C GLY A 6 26.07 2.00 11.82
N LYS A 7 26.05 0.86 11.12
CA LYS A 7 26.67 0.68 9.79
C LYS A 7 25.62 0.68 8.70
N LEU A 8 25.82 1.47 7.66
CA LEU A 8 25.00 1.44 6.46
C LEU A 8 25.38 0.20 5.64
N LEU A 9 24.49 -0.79 5.62
CA LEU A 9 24.72 -2.07 4.92
C LEU A 9 23.97 -2.16 3.59
N ALA A 10 22.91 -1.36 3.41
CA ALA A 10 22.08 -1.40 2.23
C ALA A 10 21.43 -0.05 1.98
N LEU A 11 21.12 0.25 0.72
CA LEU A 11 20.39 1.44 0.31
C LEU A 11 19.00 1.05 -0.20
N PRO A 12 17.91 1.73 0.24
CA PRO A 12 16.58 1.48 -0.30
C PRO A 12 16.51 1.88 -1.77
N THR A 13 15.82 1.10 -2.60
CA THR A 13 15.63 1.43 -4.02
C THR A 13 14.54 2.46 -4.25
N GLY A 14 13.66 2.63 -3.29
CA GLY A 14 12.57 3.60 -3.27
C GLY A 14 11.94 3.67 -1.89
N MET A 15 11.04 4.62 -1.71
CA MET A 15 10.24 4.77 -0.50
C MET A 15 8.77 4.54 -0.82
N SER A 16 8.11 3.76 0.01
CA SER A 16 6.69 3.42 -0.11
C SER A 16 5.98 3.63 1.23
N CYS A 17 4.71 3.93 1.17
CA CYS A 17 3.82 3.97 2.32
C CYS A 17 2.51 3.25 1.98
N LEU A 18 1.60 3.18 2.93
CA LEU A 18 0.25 2.69 2.69
C LEU A 18 -0.51 3.65 1.78
N ALA A 19 -1.27 3.14 0.83
CA ALA A 19 -2.12 3.91 -0.06
C ALA A 19 -3.49 3.24 -0.23
N THR A 20 -4.54 4.05 -0.25
CA THR A 20 -5.89 3.64 -0.64
C THR A 20 -6.22 4.36 -1.93
N VAL A 21 -6.34 3.60 -3.02
CA VAL A 21 -6.73 4.13 -4.34
C VAL A 21 -8.24 3.98 -4.47
N ALA A 22 -8.94 5.07 -4.70
CA ALA A 22 -10.36 5.11 -4.98
C ALA A 22 -10.60 5.19 -6.49
N ASN A 23 -11.46 4.32 -7.00
CA ASN A 23 -12.11 4.50 -8.30
C ASN A 23 -13.25 5.50 -8.11
N THR A 24 -13.06 6.74 -8.57
CA THR A 24 -14.02 7.82 -8.31
C THR A 24 -15.37 7.58 -9.00
N ALA A 25 -15.38 6.93 -10.15
CA ALA A 25 -16.60 6.60 -10.86
C ALA A 25 -17.41 5.51 -10.12
N ALA A 26 -16.73 4.48 -9.60
CA ALA A 26 -17.37 3.46 -8.79
C ALA A 26 -17.89 4.05 -7.44
N ALA A 27 -17.11 4.91 -6.80
CA ALA A 27 -17.54 5.60 -5.59
C ALA A 27 -18.80 6.45 -5.82
N GLU A 28 -18.83 7.24 -6.89
CA GLU A 28 -19.99 8.05 -7.26
C GLU A 28 -21.22 7.19 -7.56
N ALA A 29 -21.06 6.13 -8.37
CA ALA A 29 -22.14 5.20 -8.72
C ALA A 29 -22.72 4.47 -7.49
N CYS A 30 -21.88 4.27 -6.46
CA CYS A 30 -22.25 3.60 -5.20
C CYS A 30 -22.66 4.58 -4.09
N GLY A 31 -22.61 5.91 -4.33
CA GLY A 31 -22.97 6.94 -3.34
C GLY A 31 -21.95 7.09 -2.21
N VAL A 32 -20.70 6.66 -2.41
CA VAL A 32 -19.62 6.79 -1.42
C VAL A 32 -19.01 8.18 -1.50
N ASP A 33 -19.00 8.89 -0.38
CA ASP A 33 -18.45 10.25 -0.26
C ASP A 33 -16.96 10.23 0.04
N LEU A 34 -16.14 10.37 -0.98
CA LEU A 34 -14.67 10.37 -0.88
C LEU A 34 -14.08 11.58 -0.13
N THR A 35 -14.89 12.58 0.24
CA THR A 35 -14.43 13.74 1.01
C THR A 35 -14.42 13.46 2.52
N LYS A 36 -15.09 12.40 2.96
CA LYS A 36 -15.12 11.97 4.34
C LYS A 36 -13.96 11.02 4.67
N GLN A 37 -13.50 11.12 5.91
CA GLN A 37 -12.58 10.11 6.44
C GLN A 37 -13.32 8.79 6.61
N ILE A 38 -12.84 7.76 5.92
CA ILE A 38 -13.34 6.38 6.08
C ILE A 38 -12.82 5.84 7.41
N THR A 39 -13.72 5.27 8.23
CA THR A 39 -13.36 4.47 9.41
C THR A 39 -13.46 2.98 9.09
N TRP A 40 -12.86 2.12 9.93
CA TRP A 40 -13.03 0.67 9.77
C TRP A 40 -14.51 0.27 9.87
N ASP A 41 -15.27 0.93 10.77
CA ASP A 41 -16.69 0.67 10.94
C ASP A 41 -17.50 1.15 9.74
N SER A 42 -17.26 2.37 9.24
CA SER A 42 -17.97 2.87 8.06
C SER A 42 -17.66 2.02 6.82
N MET A 43 -16.42 1.54 6.66
CA MET A 43 -16.05 0.65 5.58
C MET A 43 -16.84 -0.67 5.64
N LEU A 44 -17.02 -1.23 6.83
CA LEU A 44 -17.79 -2.46 7.03
C LEU A 44 -19.27 -2.24 6.70
N GLU A 45 -19.87 -1.19 7.25
CA GLU A 45 -21.30 -0.91 7.09
C GLU A 45 -21.67 -0.50 5.66
N GLU A 46 -20.93 0.46 5.10
CA GLU A 46 -21.16 0.93 3.72
C GLU A 46 -20.88 -0.18 2.70
N GLY A 47 -19.83 -0.97 2.92
CA GLY A 47 -19.49 -2.08 2.05
C GLY A 47 -20.55 -3.19 2.07
N LYS A 48 -21.08 -3.56 3.25
CA LYS A 48 -22.20 -4.50 3.37
C LYS A 48 -23.45 -3.98 2.66
N ALA A 49 -23.79 -2.72 2.88
CA ALA A 49 -24.95 -2.10 2.24
C ALA A 49 -24.83 -2.07 0.72
N LEU A 50 -23.62 -1.73 0.21
CA LEU A 50 -23.32 -1.73 -1.20
C LEU A 50 -23.51 -3.13 -1.82
N HIS A 51 -22.84 -4.14 -1.25
CA HIS A 51 -22.89 -5.51 -1.76
C HIS A 51 -24.31 -6.10 -1.70
N ALA A 52 -25.07 -5.80 -0.64
CA ALA A 52 -26.47 -6.23 -0.51
C ALA A 52 -27.38 -5.61 -1.59
N GLN A 53 -27.11 -4.37 -2.02
CA GLN A 53 -27.85 -3.69 -3.08
C GLN A 53 -27.41 -4.16 -4.47
N ASN A 54 -26.13 -4.44 -4.64
CA ASN A 54 -25.56 -4.88 -5.91
C ASN A 54 -24.45 -5.93 -5.65
N PRO A 55 -24.76 -7.23 -5.71
CA PRO A 55 -23.83 -8.31 -5.41
C PRO A 55 -22.59 -8.39 -6.31
N ASP A 56 -22.58 -7.68 -7.44
CA ASP A 56 -21.41 -7.62 -8.34
C ASP A 56 -20.35 -6.63 -7.84
N TYR A 57 -20.71 -5.75 -6.91
CA TYR A 57 -19.80 -4.73 -6.37
C TYR A 57 -19.24 -5.12 -5.02
N TYR A 58 -17.99 -4.76 -4.82
CA TYR A 58 -17.26 -4.92 -3.58
C TYR A 58 -16.66 -3.58 -3.15
N PHE A 59 -16.50 -3.39 -1.85
CA PHE A 59 -15.99 -2.12 -1.36
C PHE A 59 -14.47 -2.00 -1.51
N MET A 60 -13.73 -3.07 -1.23
CA MET A 60 -12.27 -3.05 -1.20
C MET A 60 -11.66 -4.24 -1.93
N ASN A 61 -10.78 -3.97 -2.90
CA ASN A 61 -9.97 -4.97 -3.57
C ASN A 61 -8.73 -5.32 -2.72
N VAL A 62 -8.71 -6.50 -2.17
CA VAL A 62 -7.63 -7.04 -1.34
C VAL A 62 -7.34 -8.50 -1.67
N ASP A 63 -6.11 -8.93 -1.47
CA ASP A 63 -5.73 -10.33 -1.40
C ASP A 63 -5.23 -10.68 0.01
N THR A 64 -4.89 -11.93 0.26
CA THR A 64 -4.43 -12.38 1.59
C THR A 64 -3.16 -11.68 2.06
N LYS A 65 -2.25 -11.27 1.15
CA LYS A 65 -1.05 -10.51 1.49
C LYS A 65 -1.43 -9.08 1.89
N ILE A 66 -2.24 -8.43 1.06
CA ILE A 66 -2.75 -7.07 1.31
C ILE A 66 -3.51 -7.04 2.64
N LEU A 67 -4.35 -8.04 2.92
CA LEU A 67 -5.05 -8.16 4.20
C LEU A 67 -4.11 -8.15 5.40
N CYS A 68 -3.05 -8.97 5.37
CA CYS A 68 -2.11 -9.04 6.48
C CYS A 68 -1.29 -7.76 6.63
N GLU A 69 -0.81 -7.20 5.53
CA GLU A 69 0.13 -6.07 5.55
C GLU A 69 -0.57 -4.72 5.67
N TYR A 70 -1.77 -4.56 5.09
CA TYR A 70 -2.43 -3.26 4.91
C TYR A 70 -3.81 -3.14 5.59
N VAL A 71 -4.34 -4.22 6.18
CA VAL A 71 -5.53 -4.17 7.03
C VAL A 71 -5.18 -4.57 8.47
N LEU A 72 -4.75 -5.81 8.68
CA LEU A 72 -4.45 -6.34 10.03
C LEU A 72 -3.39 -5.50 10.77
N ARG A 73 -2.24 -5.28 10.13
CA ARG A 73 -1.12 -4.57 10.77
C ARG A 73 -1.41 -3.09 11.04
N PRO A 74 -1.96 -2.31 10.09
CA PRO A 74 -2.33 -0.92 10.35
C PRO A 74 -3.41 -0.78 11.41
N TYR A 75 -4.45 -1.60 11.41
CA TYR A 75 -5.49 -1.55 12.40
C TYR A 75 -4.92 -1.82 13.81
N LEU A 76 -4.16 -2.92 13.97
CA LEU A 76 -3.48 -3.20 15.24
C LEU A 76 -2.56 -2.04 15.65
N ARG A 77 -1.83 -1.44 14.72
CA ARG A 77 -0.98 -0.29 15.02
C ARG A 77 -1.78 0.94 15.43
N GLN A 78 -2.94 1.16 14.86
CA GLN A 78 -3.82 2.27 15.26
C GLN A 78 -4.26 2.14 16.71
N ILE A 79 -4.64 0.95 17.14
CA ILE A 79 -5.15 0.72 18.51
C ILE A 79 -4.05 0.48 19.54
N THR A 80 -2.83 0.11 19.14
CA THR A 80 -1.71 -0.12 20.07
C THR A 80 -0.68 1.02 20.10
N GLY A 81 -0.56 1.79 19.03
CA GLY A 81 0.50 2.78 18.83
C GLY A 81 1.85 2.20 18.38
N GLU A 82 1.99 0.87 18.37
CA GLU A 82 3.25 0.19 18.19
C GLU A 82 3.33 -0.60 16.87
N SER A 83 4.54 -0.91 16.43
CA SER A 83 4.73 -1.86 15.34
C SER A 83 4.30 -3.26 15.77
N PHE A 84 3.89 -4.12 14.81
CA PHE A 84 3.43 -5.49 15.06
C PHE A 84 4.36 -6.29 15.98
N ILE A 85 5.68 -6.08 15.83
CA ILE A 85 6.71 -6.60 16.71
C ILE A 85 7.50 -5.42 17.27
N ILE A 86 7.70 -5.39 18.58
CA ILE A 86 8.59 -4.45 19.29
C ILE A 86 9.98 -5.09 19.30
N ASP A 87 10.81 -4.77 18.32
CA ASP A 87 12.12 -5.41 18.12
C ASP A 87 13.06 -5.26 19.32
N SER A 88 13.05 -4.11 19.98
CA SER A 88 13.87 -3.84 21.18
C SER A 88 13.53 -4.77 22.36
N GLU A 89 12.28 -5.21 22.44
CA GLU A 89 11.76 -6.07 23.49
C GLU A 89 11.57 -7.52 23.07
N LYS A 90 11.65 -7.79 21.75
CA LYS A 90 11.34 -9.09 21.14
C LYS A 90 9.95 -9.61 21.51
N LYS A 91 8.98 -8.69 21.54
CA LYS A 91 7.59 -8.96 21.91
C LYS A 91 6.61 -8.59 20.80
N ILE A 92 5.46 -9.26 20.83
CA ILE A 92 4.28 -8.85 20.08
C ILE A 92 3.65 -7.65 20.78
N SER A 93 3.20 -6.64 20.02
CA SER A 93 2.70 -5.36 20.55
C SER A 93 1.24 -5.37 20.98
N PHE A 94 0.50 -6.42 20.71
CA PHE A 94 -0.95 -6.52 20.93
C PHE A 94 -1.31 -7.71 21.81
N THR A 95 -2.51 -7.64 22.41
CA THR A 95 -3.07 -8.75 23.18
C THR A 95 -3.80 -9.75 22.29
N LYS A 96 -4.14 -10.92 22.84
CA LYS A 96 -4.97 -11.90 22.13
C LYS A 96 -6.33 -11.33 21.78
N GLU A 97 -6.93 -10.55 22.67
CA GLU A 97 -8.25 -9.94 22.52
C GLU A 97 -8.25 -8.94 21.36
N GLN A 98 -7.25 -8.07 21.27
CA GLN A 98 -7.06 -7.12 20.16
C GLN A 98 -6.88 -7.84 18.82
N LEU A 99 -6.11 -8.94 18.80
CA LEU A 99 -5.97 -9.72 17.59
C LEU A 99 -7.30 -10.37 17.17
N VAL A 100 -8.03 -10.94 18.13
CA VAL A 100 -9.34 -11.56 17.85
C VAL A 100 -10.33 -10.53 17.33
N GLU A 101 -10.36 -9.32 17.87
CA GLU A 101 -11.20 -8.22 17.41
C GLU A 101 -10.93 -7.89 15.94
N VAL A 102 -9.65 -7.67 15.57
CA VAL A 102 -9.30 -7.35 14.18
C VAL A 102 -9.54 -8.52 13.22
N LEU A 103 -9.30 -9.77 13.66
CA LEU A 103 -9.61 -10.95 12.85
C LEU A 103 -11.12 -11.15 12.66
N GLN A 104 -11.93 -10.83 13.69
CA GLN A 104 -13.38 -10.86 13.58
C GLN A 104 -13.87 -9.80 12.59
N TYR A 105 -13.33 -8.58 12.68
CA TYR A 105 -13.60 -7.52 11.71
C TYR A 105 -13.32 -7.98 10.25
N ILE A 106 -12.16 -8.59 10.00
CA ILE A 106 -11.81 -9.12 8.67
C ILE A 106 -12.81 -10.20 8.23
N LYS A 107 -13.19 -11.08 9.14
CA LYS A 107 -14.21 -12.10 8.87
C LYS A 107 -15.54 -11.47 8.50
N ASP A 108 -15.98 -10.46 9.25
CA ASP A 108 -17.24 -9.76 8.99
C ASP A 108 -17.23 -9.00 7.65
N CYS A 109 -16.06 -8.52 7.21
CA CYS A 109 -15.87 -7.96 5.88
C CYS A 109 -16.06 -8.99 4.76
N TYR A 110 -15.55 -10.22 4.95
CA TYR A 110 -15.79 -11.31 4.00
C TYR A 110 -17.24 -11.77 4.00
N ASP A 111 -17.80 -12.03 5.17
CA ASP A 111 -19.18 -12.49 5.32
C ASP A 111 -20.20 -11.48 4.76
N GLY A 112 -19.85 -10.20 4.80
CA GLY A 112 -20.70 -9.11 4.32
C GLY A 112 -20.45 -8.69 2.87
N GLY A 113 -19.51 -9.31 2.16
CA GLY A 113 -19.17 -8.95 0.78
C GLY A 113 -18.48 -7.58 0.65
N VAL A 114 -17.85 -7.08 1.72
CA VAL A 114 -16.98 -5.89 1.66
C VAL A 114 -15.74 -6.22 0.85
N PHE A 115 -15.18 -7.41 1.08
CA PHE A 115 -14.11 -8.02 0.31
C PHE A 115 -14.68 -9.13 -0.58
N GLU A 116 -14.08 -9.31 -1.75
CA GLU A 116 -14.31 -10.47 -2.60
C GLU A 116 -13.92 -11.74 -1.85
N ALA A 117 -14.58 -12.86 -2.13
CA ALA A 117 -14.28 -14.15 -1.51
C ALA A 117 -12.77 -14.47 -1.58
N ALA A 118 -12.20 -14.99 -0.49
CA ALA A 118 -10.76 -15.21 -0.39
C ALA A 118 -10.22 -16.18 -1.45
N GLU A 119 -11.02 -17.16 -1.87
CA GLU A 119 -10.69 -18.12 -2.93
C GLU A 119 -10.58 -17.45 -4.30
N ASP A 120 -11.44 -16.47 -4.60
CA ASP A 120 -11.42 -15.72 -5.85
C ASP A 120 -10.22 -14.76 -5.86
N SER A 121 -10.06 -13.96 -4.81
CA SER A 121 -8.98 -12.98 -4.69
C SER A 121 -7.58 -13.63 -4.62
N ALA A 122 -7.47 -14.88 -4.16
CA ALA A 122 -6.21 -15.62 -4.10
C ALA A 122 -5.54 -15.80 -5.46
N THR A 123 -6.33 -15.85 -6.55
CA THR A 123 -5.82 -15.93 -7.92
C THR A 123 -4.98 -14.71 -8.30
N PHE A 124 -5.27 -13.54 -7.69
CA PHE A 124 -4.62 -12.26 -7.99
C PHE A 124 -3.62 -11.85 -6.90
N LYS A 125 -3.14 -12.78 -6.08
CA LYS A 125 -2.22 -12.52 -4.97
C LYS A 125 -0.97 -11.76 -5.42
N GLY A 126 -0.77 -10.57 -4.86
CA GLY A 126 0.33 -9.66 -5.21
C GLY A 126 0.13 -8.93 -6.54
N GLN A 127 -0.98 -9.14 -7.23
CA GLN A 127 -1.32 -8.55 -8.54
C GLN A 127 -2.78 -8.13 -8.60
N ILE A 128 -3.31 -7.52 -7.54
CA ILE A 128 -4.73 -7.12 -7.44
C ILE A 128 -5.19 -6.19 -8.58
N HIS A 129 -4.25 -5.48 -9.23
CA HIS A 129 -4.53 -4.66 -10.41
C HIS A 129 -4.97 -5.48 -11.63
N THR A 130 -4.67 -6.79 -11.67
CA THR A 130 -5.09 -7.69 -12.75
C THR A 130 -6.43 -8.37 -12.48
N ASN A 131 -7.06 -8.12 -11.33
CA ASN A 131 -8.38 -8.66 -11.02
C ASN A 131 -9.42 -8.10 -12.02
N PRO A 132 -10.14 -8.95 -12.78
CA PRO A 132 -11.14 -8.49 -13.73
C PRO A 132 -12.21 -7.57 -13.13
N LYS A 133 -12.61 -7.80 -11.88
CA LYS A 133 -13.58 -6.94 -11.19
C LYS A 133 -13.01 -5.54 -10.91
N TRP A 134 -11.67 -5.40 -10.69
CA TRP A 134 -11.04 -4.09 -10.64
C TRP A 134 -11.07 -3.41 -12.00
N ILE A 135 -10.69 -4.13 -13.05
CA ILE A 135 -10.68 -3.63 -14.44
C ILE A 135 -12.07 -3.20 -14.89
N ASP A 136 -13.10 -3.94 -14.49
CA ASP A 136 -14.51 -3.66 -14.81
C ASP A 136 -15.15 -2.60 -13.90
N GLY A 137 -14.37 -1.99 -12.96
CA GLY A 137 -14.86 -0.95 -12.05
C GLY A 137 -15.84 -1.44 -11.00
N LYS A 138 -15.73 -2.71 -10.58
CA LYS A 138 -16.61 -3.34 -9.58
C LYS A 138 -16.08 -3.21 -8.14
N PHE A 139 -14.91 -2.61 -7.95
CA PHE A 139 -14.39 -2.23 -6.64
C PHE A 139 -14.38 -0.72 -6.49
N VAL A 140 -14.80 -0.24 -5.33
CA VAL A 140 -14.72 1.19 -4.99
C VAL A 140 -13.28 1.57 -4.65
N PHE A 141 -12.60 0.72 -3.89
CA PHE A 141 -11.22 0.96 -3.44
C PHE A 141 -10.30 -0.21 -3.77
N ALA A 142 -9.01 0.09 -3.89
CA ALA A 142 -7.93 -0.88 -3.84
C ALA A 142 -6.88 -0.42 -2.83
N TYR A 143 -6.38 -1.34 -2.01
CA TYR A 143 -5.49 -1.04 -0.90
C TYR A 143 -4.13 -1.71 -1.08
N GLY A 144 -3.06 -0.96 -0.86
CA GLY A 144 -1.72 -1.51 -1.01
C GLY A 144 -0.61 -0.49 -0.78
N PRO A 145 0.63 -0.82 -1.19
CA PRO A 145 1.75 0.10 -1.13
C PRO A 145 1.62 1.20 -2.19
N SER A 146 2.08 2.41 -1.88
CA SER A 146 2.10 3.52 -2.83
C SER A 146 2.87 3.21 -4.12
N SER A 147 3.81 2.26 -4.08
CA SER A 147 4.49 1.73 -5.27
C SER A 147 3.59 0.97 -6.25
N SER A 148 2.37 0.61 -5.84
CA SER A 148 1.40 -0.07 -6.70
C SER A 148 0.36 0.88 -7.32
N ILE A 149 0.39 2.18 -6.98
CA ILE A 149 -0.60 3.15 -7.48
C ILE A 149 -0.62 3.15 -9.00
N SER A 150 0.54 3.28 -9.66
CA SER A 150 0.62 3.29 -11.13
C SER A 150 0.06 2.02 -11.74
N LEU A 151 0.34 0.84 -11.16
CA LEU A 151 -0.22 -0.42 -11.65
C LEU A 151 -1.74 -0.47 -11.54
N LEU A 152 -2.30 0.07 -10.45
CA LEU A 152 -3.75 0.13 -10.25
C LEU A 152 -4.43 1.11 -11.21
N THR A 153 -3.84 2.29 -11.40
CA THR A 153 -4.41 3.32 -12.29
C THR A 153 -4.25 2.99 -13.75
N ASP A 154 -3.11 2.41 -14.15
CA ASP A 154 -2.84 2.01 -15.53
C ASP A 154 -3.71 0.81 -15.97
N ALA A 155 -4.19 0.00 -15.03
CA ALA A 155 -5.13 -1.08 -15.31
C ALA A 155 -6.54 -0.58 -15.70
N ILE A 156 -6.89 0.65 -15.32
CA ILE A 156 -8.20 1.27 -15.57
C ILE A 156 -8.06 2.70 -16.11
N PRO A 157 -7.36 2.90 -17.26
CA PRO A 157 -6.96 4.21 -17.76
C PRO A 157 -8.13 5.14 -18.10
N GLU A 158 -9.29 4.59 -18.39
CA GLU A 158 -10.51 5.35 -18.70
C GLU A 158 -11.28 5.80 -17.44
N MET A 159 -10.89 5.30 -16.25
CA MET A 159 -11.53 5.62 -14.99
C MET A 159 -10.66 6.60 -14.21
N LYS A 160 -11.30 7.58 -13.60
CA LYS A 160 -10.59 8.51 -12.69
C LYS A 160 -10.33 7.83 -11.37
N CYS A 161 -9.10 7.97 -10.90
CA CYS A 161 -8.67 7.52 -9.58
C CYS A 161 -8.23 8.70 -8.72
N SER A 162 -8.38 8.55 -7.41
CA SER A 162 -7.80 9.44 -6.40
C SER A 162 -7.17 8.61 -5.28
N VAL A 163 -6.19 9.19 -4.59
CA VAL A 163 -5.69 8.60 -3.33
C VAL A 163 -6.45 9.23 -2.19
N VAL A 164 -6.95 8.39 -1.31
CA VAL A 164 -7.64 8.80 -0.08
C VAL A 164 -6.88 8.27 1.14
N GLN A 165 -7.21 8.80 2.31
CA GLN A 165 -6.65 8.28 3.54
C GLN A 165 -7.13 6.85 3.77
N MET A 166 -6.28 6.02 4.40
CA MET A 166 -6.69 4.69 4.80
C MET A 166 -7.78 4.73 5.86
N PRO A 167 -8.55 3.65 6.03
CA PRO A 167 -9.53 3.57 7.11
C PRO A 167 -8.88 3.79 8.49
N MET A 168 -9.58 4.49 9.38
CA MET A 168 -9.10 4.86 10.71
C MET A 168 -9.98 4.24 11.78
N ALA A 169 -9.37 3.73 12.86
CA ALA A 169 -10.10 3.36 14.07
C ALA A 169 -10.55 4.64 14.81
N GLU A 170 -11.73 4.62 15.40
CA GLU A 170 -12.26 5.79 16.12
C GLU A 170 -11.48 6.07 17.40
N ASP A 171 -11.06 5.03 18.10
CA ASP A 171 -10.28 5.06 19.35
C ASP A 171 -8.76 4.98 19.16
N ARG A 172 -8.29 5.28 17.95
CA ARG A 172 -6.88 5.16 17.60
C ARG A 172 -5.96 6.01 18.46
N VAL A 173 -4.82 5.44 18.80
CA VAL A 173 -3.71 6.12 19.49
C VAL A 173 -2.58 6.51 18.52
N SER A 174 -2.64 6.02 17.27
CA SER A 174 -1.74 6.42 16.18
C SER A 174 -2.46 6.37 14.83
N ASP A 175 -1.88 7.00 13.81
CA ASP A 175 -2.45 6.96 12.45
C ASP A 175 -2.28 5.59 11.78
N GLY A 176 -1.47 4.70 12.35
CA GLY A 176 -1.22 3.38 11.79
C GLY A 176 -0.35 3.35 10.54
N TYR A 177 -0.02 4.52 9.95
CA TYR A 177 0.87 4.59 8.79
C TYR A 177 2.28 4.10 9.12
N PHE A 178 2.88 3.43 8.17
CA PHE A 178 4.30 3.12 8.19
C PHE A 178 4.89 3.30 6.80
N ALA A 179 6.15 3.71 6.77
CA ALA A 179 6.94 3.73 5.55
C ALA A 179 7.74 2.44 5.45
N ASP A 180 7.91 1.95 4.24
CA ASP A 180 8.72 0.79 3.94
C ASP A 180 9.52 1.04 2.65
N THR A 181 10.36 0.10 2.30
CA THR A 181 11.05 0.10 1.02
C THR A 181 10.77 -1.20 0.27
N PRO A 182 10.46 -1.14 -1.03
CA PRO A 182 10.18 -2.34 -1.80
C PRO A 182 11.40 -3.27 -1.89
N GLN A 183 12.59 -2.70 -1.91
CA GLN A 183 13.83 -3.44 -2.10
C GLN A 183 15.04 -2.69 -1.54
N TYR A 184 16.10 -3.44 -1.29
CA TYR A 184 17.42 -2.91 -0.93
C TYR A 184 18.48 -3.30 -1.96
N MET A 185 19.39 -2.38 -2.23
CA MET A 185 20.65 -2.67 -2.90
C MET A 185 21.78 -2.75 -1.89
N THR A 186 22.61 -3.77 -2.04
CA THR A 186 23.83 -3.96 -1.25
C THR A 186 24.96 -4.50 -2.13
N VAL A 187 26.20 -4.26 -1.75
CA VAL A 187 27.36 -4.85 -2.41
C VAL A 187 27.78 -6.10 -1.64
N ASN A 188 27.93 -7.22 -2.35
CA ASN A 188 28.42 -8.44 -1.73
C ASN A 188 29.88 -8.23 -1.30
N LYS A 189 30.17 -8.46 -0.02
CA LYS A 189 31.53 -8.29 0.55
C LYS A 189 32.61 -9.16 -0.11
N ASN A 190 32.21 -10.25 -0.76
CA ASN A 190 33.12 -11.17 -1.46
C ASN A 190 33.18 -10.88 -2.98
N SER A 191 32.63 -9.76 -3.44
CA SER A 191 32.73 -9.37 -4.86
C SER A 191 34.17 -8.96 -5.19
N GLU A 192 34.65 -9.38 -6.33
CA GLU A 192 35.93 -8.92 -6.91
C GLU A 192 35.76 -7.57 -7.65
N HIS A 193 34.50 -7.06 -7.77
CA HIS A 193 34.12 -5.86 -8.51
C HIS A 193 33.37 -4.84 -7.62
N VAL A 194 33.86 -4.61 -6.40
CA VAL A 194 33.22 -3.71 -5.44
C VAL A 194 33.15 -2.27 -5.96
N GLU A 195 34.23 -1.78 -6.60
CA GLU A 195 34.28 -0.42 -7.12
C GLU A 195 33.26 -0.20 -8.24
N GLU A 196 33.12 -1.13 -9.15
CA GLU A 196 32.17 -1.11 -10.25
C GLU A 196 30.72 -1.17 -9.73
N ALA A 197 30.49 -2.03 -8.74
CA ALA A 197 29.17 -2.11 -8.08
C ALA A 197 28.78 -0.79 -7.41
N VAL A 198 29.72 -0.13 -6.73
CA VAL A 198 29.47 1.19 -6.12
C VAL A 198 29.25 2.26 -7.18
N LYS A 199 29.99 2.26 -8.29
CA LYS A 199 29.75 3.16 -9.42
C LYS A 199 28.35 2.98 -10.01
N PHE A 200 27.93 1.71 -10.20
CA PHE A 200 26.58 1.40 -10.67
C PHE A 200 25.51 1.89 -9.69
N MET A 201 25.68 1.67 -8.38
CA MET A 201 24.75 2.17 -7.37
C MET A 201 24.68 3.70 -7.40
N ASN A 202 25.81 4.39 -7.51
CA ASN A 202 25.82 5.86 -7.61
C ASN A 202 25.08 6.34 -8.88
N TYR A 203 25.28 5.70 -10.03
CA TYR A 203 24.52 5.96 -11.24
C TYR A 203 23.01 5.76 -11.00
N PHE A 204 22.62 4.58 -10.47
CA PHE A 204 21.23 4.23 -10.18
C PHE A 204 20.52 5.27 -9.30
N TYR A 205 21.21 5.79 -8.27
CA TYR A 205 20.57 6.66 -7.28
C TYR A 205 20.63 8.16 -7.63
N ASN A 206 21.62 8.61 -8.40
CA ASN A 206 21.91 10.03 -8.52
C ASN A 206 22.02 10.54 -9.97
N ASP A 207 22.15 9.66 -10.96
CA ASP A 207 22.29 10.09 -12.34
C ASP A 207 20.94 10.49 -12.96
N ALA A 208 20.91 11.62 -13.68
CA ALA A 208 19.70 12.14 -14.27
C ALA A 208 19.08 11.19 -15.31
N GLN A 209 19.89 10.55 -16.14
CA GLN A 209 19.43 9.60 -17.14
C GLN A 209 18.83 8.35 -16.50
N ALA A 210 19.44 7.88 -15.40
CA ALA A 210 18.89 6.77 -14.63
C ALA A 210 17.50 7.13 -14.07
N GLN A 211 17.35 8.34 -13.50
CA GLN A 211 16.05 8.77 -12.94
C GLN A 211 14.98 8.97 -14.03
N GLU A 212 15.35 9.48 -15.19
CA GLU A 212 14.43 9.60 -16.34
C GLU A 212 13.96 8.24 -16.87
N THR A 213 14.80 7.21 -16.72
CA THR A 213 14.45 5.82 -17.09
C THR A 213 13.60 5.14 -16.01
N LEU A 214 13.99 5.31 -14.74
CA LEU A 214 13.34 4.64 -13.60
C LEU A 214 12.01 5.28 -13.23
N LYS A 215 11.93 6.61 -13.27
CA LYS A 215 10.74 7.38 -12.84
C LYS A 215 10.31 6.92 -11.43
N ASP A 216 9.05 6.47 -11.29
CA ASP A 216 8.46 5.93 -10.08
C ASP A 216 8.27 4.40 -10.07
N VAL A 217 8.83 3.69 -11.06
CA VAL A 217 8.70 2.22 -11.19
C VAL A 217 9.21 1.47 -9.94
N ARG A 218 10.13 2.08 -9.19
CA ARG A 218 10.65 1.55 -7.91
C ARG A 218 10.17 2.36 -6.69
N SER A 219 8.98 2.94 -6.76
CA SER A 219 8.45 3.90 -5.79
C SER A 219 9.11 5.27 -5.88
N VAL A 220 8.73 6.15 -4.96
CA VAL A 220 9.34 7.48 -4.86
C VAL A 220 10.85 7.36 -4.67
N PRO A 221 11.67 8.05 -5.49
CA PRO A 221 13.12 7.96 -5.39
C PRO A 221 13.65 8.28 -3.99
N PRO A 222 14.61 7.50 -3.45
CA PRO A 222 15.02 7.64 -2.05
C PRO A 222 15.94 8.84 -1.78
N THR A 223 16.60 9.37 -2.81
CA THR A 223 17.49 10.54 -2.65
C THR A 223 16.76 11.85 -2.89
N LYS A 224 17.18 12.91 -2.18
CA LYS A 224 16.61 14.26 -2.36
C LYS A 224 16.79 14.77 -3.79
N THR A 225 17.98 14.52 -4.37
CA THR A 225 18.33 14.96 -5.73
C THR A 225 17.43 14.29 -6.76
N ALA A 226 17.25 12.99 -6.66
CA ALA A 226 16.39 12.23 -7.56
C ALA A 226 14.92 12.68 -7.46
N ARG A 227 14.40 12.88 -6.24
CA ARG A 227 13.03 13.40 -6.04
C ARG A 227 12.84 14.77 -6.67
N ALA A 228 13.78 15.68 -6.43
CA ALA A 228 13.71 17.04 -7.00
C ALA A 228 13.71 17.01 -8.55
N LEU A 229 14.58 16.21 -9.14
CA LEU A 229 14.64 16.03 -10.59
C LEU A 229 13.35 15.43 -11.15
N CYS A 230 12.83 14.36 -10.52
CA CYS A 230 11.61 13.72 -10.98
C CYS A 230 10.39 14.65 -10.84
N ALA A 231 10.31 15.45 -9.78
CA ALA A 231 9.26 16.45 -9.60
C ALA A 231 9.36 17.57 -10.65
N GLU A 232 10.55 18.12 -10.87
CA GLU A 232 10.79 19.19 -11.87
C GLU A 232 10.40 18.74 -13.28
N LYS A 233 10.70 17.50 -13.63
CA LYS A 233 10.43 16.94 -14.97
C LYS A 233 9.05 16.28 -15.09
N GLY A 234 8.24 16.28 -14.06
CA GLY A 234 6.91 15.62 -14.09
C GLY A 234 6.99 14.11 -14.36
N LEU A 235 8.02 13.43 -13.83
CA LEU A 235 8.27 12.00 -14.08
C LEU A 235 7.55 11.08 -13.09
N LEU A 236 6.95 11.64 -12.03
CA LEU A 236 6.17 10.89 -11.06
C LEU A 236 4.71 10.85 -11.49
N ASN A 237 4.04 9.74 -11.18
CA ASN A 237 2.60 9.63 -11.40
C ASN A 237 1.88 10.74 -10.59
N ALA A 238 0.99 11.48 -11.25
CA ALA A 238 0.27 12.60 -10.63
C ALA A 238 -0.59 12.19 -9.42
N THR A 239 -0.94 10.92 -9.32
CA THR A 239 -1.67 10.36 -8.17
C THR A 239 -0.74 10.06 -6.98
N VAL A 240 0.58 10.03 -7.20
CA VAL A 240 1.62 9.78 -6.17
C VAL A 240 2.14 11.09 -5.58
N VAL A 241 2.04 12.19 -6.30
CA VAL A 241 2.47 13.54 -5.94
C VAL A 241 1.28 14.33 -5.42
#